data_f89c60446a5127a0f641fa636ac60122
#
_entry.id   f89c60446a5127a0f641fa636ac60122
#
_cell.length_a   1.000
_cell.length_b   1.000
_cell.length_c   1.000
_cell.angle_alpha   90.00
_cell.angle_beta   90.00
_cell.angle_gamma   90.00
#
_symmetry.space_group_name_H-M   'P 1'
#
loop_
_entity.id
_entity.type
_entity.pdbx_description
1 polymer ?
#
loop_
_entity_poly.entity_id
_entity_poly.type
_entity_poly.pdbx_seq_one_letter_code
_entity_poly.pdbx_strand_id
1 'polypeptide(L)'
;MPEERTNTMLRHYPRALAFTAALVLLIGCRAQKVEMIRDTAVTDVSTLPEPAHVRRVAFRVPSESEIADSTVLASVRRGRALLRNTKDSLPRHVGNKLQCVSCHQADGTTRLAMPWVGVYARFPQYRSRAASTQLIEDRINDCFKRSMNGTPLVPESRDMRDIIAYMAFLSSGYPVGAEVDGQGLPRITPQQGDSTRGRTVFTTKCMVCHGTNGQGTDVAPPLWGRDSYNIGAGMARVRTAAAFIKGWMPQNAPGSLSDTEAFDVARYINSQPRPDFRGKERDWPKGGAPPDVAYRTRGRPSAARAK
;
A
#
# COMPACT_ATOMS: atom_id res chain seq x y z
N MET A 1 -72.49 -5.55 8.82
CA MET A 1 -73.55 -6.12 9.70
C MET A 1 -73.78 -7.55 9.26
N PRO A 2 -73.97 -8.55 10.12
CA PRO A 2 -73.70 -8.63 11.56
C PRO A 2 -72.58 -9.62 11.89
N GLU A 3 -71.85 -9.56 12.98
CA GLU A 3 -72.07 -9.91 14.37
C GLU A 3 -72.49 -11.36 14.61
N GLU A 4 -71.67 -12.12 15.35
CA GLU A 4 -72.00 -12.90 16.58
C GLU A 4 -70.83 -13.83 16.94
N ARG A 5 -70.16 -13.55 18.02
CA ARG A 5 -70.28 -13.92 19.44
C ARG A 5 -70.13 -15.42 19.75
N THR A 6 -69.17 -15.61 20.59
CA THR A 6 -69.10 -16.49 21.82
C THR A 6 -69.21 -17.96 21.65
N ASN A 7 -68.30 -18.74 22.20
CA ASN A 7 -68.55 -19.37 23.47
C ASN A 7 -67.33 -20.00 24.18
N THR A 8 -67.27 -19.69 25.45
CA THR A 8 -66.35 -20.15 26.46
C THR A 8 -66.76 -21.62 26.87
N MET A 9 -65.80 -22.54 26.99
CA MET A 9 -65.96 -23.70 27.84
C MET A 9 -64.69 -23.99 28.65
N LEU A 10 -64.75 -23.64 29.89
CA LEU A 10 -63.93 -24.15 30.98
C LEU A 10 -64.18 -25.66 31.16
N ARG A 11 -63.13 -26.46 31.10
CA ARG A 11 -63.14 -27.81 31.65
C ARG A 11 -62.10 -27.91 32.76
N HIS A 12 -62.65 -28.05 33.99
CA HIS A 12 -61.88 -28.44 35.16
C HIS A 12 -61.45 -29.92 35.04
N TYR A 13 -60.19 -30.20 35.36
CA TYR A 13 -59.72 -31.52 35.75
C TYR A 13 -58.95 -31.45 37.07
N PRO A 14 -59.07 -32.45 37.92
CA PRO A 14 -58.68 -32.38 39.33
C PRO A 14 -57.20 -32.67 39.55
N ARG A 15 -56.72 -32.14 40.65
CA ARG A 15 -55.43 -32.37 41.23
C ARG A 15 -55.16 -33.81 41.55
N ALA A 16 -54.15 -34.46 40.97
CA ALA A 16 -53.52 -35.64 41.53
C ALA A 16 -52.05 -35.25 41.90
N LEU A 17 -51.82 -35.27 43.20
CA LEU A 17 -50.47 -35.15 43.76
C LEU A 17 -49.69 -36.44 43.46
N ALA A 18 -48.65 -36.36 42.67
CA ALA A 18 -47.62 -37.39 42.59
C ALA A 18 -46.28 -36.77 43.00
N PHE A 19 -45.82 -37.08 44.18
CA PHE A 19 -44.45 -36.84 44.63
C PHE A 19 -43.54 -37.74 43.81
N THR A 20 -42.76 -37.14 42.90
CA THR A 20 -41.60 -37.77 42.32
C THR A 20 -40.35 -37.00 42.78
N ALA A 21 -39.59 -37.75 43.59
CA ALA A 21 -38.24 -37.25 44.02
C ALA A 21 -37.33 -37.02 42.82
N ALA A 22 -37.07 -35.76 42.51
CA ALA A 22 -36.06 -35.41 41.53
C ALA A 22 -34.70 -35.48 42.18
N LEU A 23 -33.93 -36.50 41.83
CA LEU A 23 -32.53 -36.65 42.12
C LEU A 23 -31.76 -35.57 41.38
N VAL A 24 -31.40 -34.48 42.05
CA VAL A 24 -30.57 -33.40 41.50
C VAL A 24 -29.15 -33.94 41.41
N LEU A 25 -28.76 -34.38 40.22
CA LEU A 25 -27.36 -34.60 39.86
C LEU A 25 -26.67 -33.23 39.81
N LEU A 26 -25.99 -32.87 40.89
CA LEU A 26 -25.04 -31.77 40.91
C LEU A 26 -23.86 -32.14 39.99
N ILE A 27 -23.95 -31.78 38.71
CA ILE A 27 -22.78 -31.70 37.83
C ILE A 27 -21.98 -30.52 38.32
N GLY A 28 -20.99 -30.81 39.17
CA GLY A 28 -20.02 -29.81 39.60
C GLY A 28 -19.24 -29.28 38.39
N CYS A 29 -19.62 -28.10 37.91
CA CYS A 29 -18.72 -27.32 37.08
C CYS A 29 -17.44 -27.05 37.90
N ARG A 30 -16.44 -27.89 37.70
CA ARG A 30 -15.08 -27.59 38.13
C ARG A 30 -14.67 -26.33 37.31
N ALA A 31 -14.75 -25.16 37.96
CA ALA A 31 -14.12 -23.98 37.44
C ALA A 31 -12.63 -24.30 37.30
N GLN A 32 -12.17 -24.56 36.07
CA GLN A 32 -10.76 -24.54 35.77
C GLN A 32 -10.31 -23.15 36.12
N LYS A 33 -9.52 -23.01 37.18
CA LYS A 33 -8.70 -21.85 37.42
C LYS A 33 -7.85 -21.67 36.16
N VAL A 34 -8.23 -20.70 35.34
CA VAL A 34 -7.30 -20.16 34.34
C VAL A 34 -6.21 -19.51 35.15
N GLU A 35 -5.14 -20.23 35.33
CA GLU A 35 -3.91 -19.67 35.85
C GLU A 35 -3.50 -18.62 34.82
N MET A 36 -3.75 -17.34 35.13
CA MET A 36 -3.17 -16.26 34.36
C MET A 36 -1.67 -16.50 34.36
N ILE A 37 -1.13 -16.87 33.20
CA ILE A 37 0.31 -16.82 32.98
C ILE A 37 0.66 -15.38 33.31
N ARG A 38 1.22 -15.17 34.50
CA ARG A 38 1.84 -13.89 34.82
C ARG A 38 2.90 -13.72 33.75
N ASP A 39 2.73 -12.71 32.91
CA ASP A 39 3.78 -12.21 32.05
C ASP A 39 5.00 -12.05 32.94
N THR A 40 5.88 -13.03 32.86
CA THR A 40 7.24 -12.83 33.34
C THR A 40 7.77 -11.78 32.37
N ALA A 41 7.72 -10.53 32.85
CA ALA A 41 8.24 -9.41 32.11
C ALA A 41 9.58 -9.85 31.52
N VAL A 42 9.72 -9.68 30.20
CA VAL A 42 11.03 -9.76 29.55
C VAL A 42 11.85 -8.64 30.17
N THR A 43 12.53 -8.97 31.25
CA THR A 43 13.20 -8.01 32.11
C THR A 43 14.56 -7.61 31.59
N ASP A 44 15.01 -8.22 30.53
CA ASP A 44 16.32 -7.89 29.95
C ASP A 44 16.29 -7.88 28.42
N VAL A 45 16.15 -6.67 27.85
CA VAL A 45 16.27 -6.43 26.41
C VAL A 45 17.67 -6.75 25.89
N SER A 46 18.69 -6.83 26.79
CA SER A 46 20.06 -7.15 26.41
C SER A 46 20.26 -8.63 26.06
N THR A 47 19.30 -9.50 26.41
CA THR A 47 19.33 -10.93 26.06
C THR A 47 18.62 -11.25 24.75
N LEU A 48 17.98 -10.26 24.11
CA LEU A 48 17.45 -10.47 22.75
C LEU A 48 18.64 -10.71 21.81
N PRO A 49 18.58 -11.77 20.99
CA PRO A 49 19.62 -11.99 20.00
C PRO A 49 19.77 -10.72 19.15
N GLU A 50 21.02 -10.33 18.90
CA GLU A 50 21.28 -9.23 17.96
C GLU A 50 20.41 -9.41 16.71
N PRO A 51 19.80 -8.31 16.17
CA PRO A 51 18.95 -8.43 14.99
C PRO A 51 19.77 -9.15 13.94
N ALA A 52 19.28 -10.32 13.54
CA ALA A 52 19.90 -11.15 12.53
C ALA A 52 20.29 -10.24 11.37
N HIS A 53 21.56 -10.26 10.95
CA HIS A 53 22.05 -9.45 9.84
C HIS A 53 21.05 -9.56 8.69
N VAL A 54 20.52 -8.42 8.26
CA VAL A 54 19.51 -8.37 7.19
C VAL A 54 20.06 -9.16 6.01
N ARG A 55 19.48 -10.32 5.75
CA ARG A 55 19.98 -11.21 4.71
C ARG A 55 19.66 -10.61 3.35
N ARG A 56 20.68 -10.20 2.61
CA ARG A 56 20.55 -9.85 1.21
C ARG A 56 20.35 -11.10 0.37
N VAL A 57 19.35 -11.07 -0.49
CA VAL A 57 19.00 -12.17 -1.37
C VAL A 57 18.88 -11.68 -2.82
N ALA A 58 19.22 -12.57 -3.76
CA ALA A 58 19.16 -12.26 -5.17
C ALA A 58 17.71 -11.98 -5.62
N PHE A 59 17.57 -11.10 -6.59
CA PHE A 59 16.30 -10.83 -7.24
C PHE A 59 15.86 -11.98 -8.13
N ARG A 60 14.72 -12.60 -7.86
CA ARG A 60 14.12 -13.67 -8.65
C ARG A 60 12.63 -13.41 -8.82
N VAL A 61 12.16 -13.45 -10.04
CA VAL A 61 10.73 -13.48 -10.34
C VAL A 61 10.32 -14.95 -10.41
N PRO A 62 9.38 -15.42 -9.56
CA PRO A 62 8.91 -16.79 -9.61
C PRO A 62 8.10 -17.06 -10.89
N SER A 63 8.06 -18.32 -11.32
CA SER A 63 7.22 -18.75 -12.43
C SER A 63 5.83 -19.14 -11.95
N GLU A 64 4.78 -18.84 -12.72
CA GLU A 64 3.42 -19.31 -12.42
C GLU A 64 3.33 -20.86 -12.39
N SER A 65 4.24 -21.56 -13.05
CA SER A 65 4.33 -23.03 -13.00
C SER A 65 4.74 -23.56 -11.61
N GLU A 66 5.25 -22.71 -10.73
CA GLU A 66 5.56 -23.07 -9.34
C GLU A 66 4.29 -23.14 -8.46
N ILE A 67 3.13 -22.71 -8.96
CA ILE A 67 1.85 -22.73 -8.23
C ILE A 67 1.10 -24.01 -8.58
N ALA A 68 1.05 -24.95 -7.65
CA ALA A 68 0.36 -26.23 -7.85
C ALA A 68 -1.17 -26.12 -7.76
N ASP A 69 -1.67 -25.21 -6.89
CA ASP A 69 -3.11 -25.03 -6.67
C ASP A 69 -3.71 -24.06 -7.71
N SER A 70 -4.65 -24.57 -8.51
CA SER A 70 -5.32 -23.79 -9.56
C SER A 70 -6.15 -22.62 -9.02
N THR A 71 -6.70 -22.74 -7.81
CA THR A 71 -7.47 -21.67 -7.15
C THR A 71 -6.55 -20.54 -6.75
N VAL A 72 -5.39 -20.87 -6.19
CA VAL A 72 -4.35 -19.87 -5.87
C VAL A 72 -3.85 -19.20 -7.15
N LEU A 73 -3.59 -19.98 -8.20
CA LEU A 73 -3.16 -19.45 -9.50
C LEU A 73 -4.19 -18.48 -10.09
N ALA A 74 -5.48 -18.78 -9.99
CA ALA A 74 -6.54 -17.90 -10.46
C ALA A 74 -6.56 -16.58 -9.68
N SER A 75 -6.37 -16.63 -8.34
CA SER A 75 -6.28 -15.45 -7.48
C SER A 75 -5.05 -14.58 -7.82
N VAL A 76 -3.88 -15.20 -8.01
CA VAL A 76 -2.64 -14.54 -8.42
C VAL A 76 -2.81 -13.83 -9.77
N ARG A 77 -3.37 -14.50 -10.77
CA ARG A 77 -3.63 -13.92 -12.10
C ARG A 77 -4.61 -12.76 -12.04
N ARG A 78 -5.67 -12.90 -11.23
CA ARG A 78 -6.63 -11.81 -11.04
C ARG A 78 -5.98 -10.62 -10.33
N GLY A 79 -5.18 -10.84 -9.29
CA GLY A 79 -4.43 -9.79 -8.59
C GLY A 79 -3.49 -9.03 -9.52
N ARG A 80 -2.75 -9.74 -10.38
CA ARG A 80 -1.93 -9.12 -11.42
C ARG A 80 -2.76 -8.26 -12.39
N ALA A 81 -3.91 -8.77 -12.84
CA ALA A 81 -4.80 -8.04 -13.74
C ALA A 81 -5.36 -6.76 -13.09
N LEU A 82 -5.75 -6.82 -11.80
CA LEU A 82 -6.20 -5.65 -11.03
C LEU A 82 -5.12 -4.56 -10.94
N LEU A 83 -3.87 -4.93 -10.73
CA LEU A 83 -2.75 -3.99 -10.64
C LEU A 83 -2.35 -3.42 -12.00
N ARG A 84 -2.47 -4.21 -13.06
CA ARG A 84 -2.18 -3.79 -14.44
C ARG A 84 -3.22 -2.81 -14.97
N ASN A 85 -4.49 -3.08 -14.71
CA ASN A 85 -5.63 -2.31 -15.20
C ASN A 85 -6.40 -1.65 -14.04
N THR A 86 -5.68 -1.06 -13.07
CA THR A 86 -6.24 -0.62 -11.80
C THR A 86 -7.42 0.34 -11.97
N LYS A 87 -7.28 1.33 -12.83
CA LYS A 87 -8.31 2.33 -13.08
C LYS A 87 -9.60 1.71 -13.61
N ASP A 88 -9.47 0.79 -14.58
CA ASP A 88 -10.62 0.21 -15.26
C ASP A 88 -11.26 -0.93 -14.44
N SER A 89 -10.44 -1.67 -13.70
CA SER A 89 -10.90 -2.75 -12.82
C SER A 89 -11.47 -2.27 -11.48
N LEU A 90 -10.98 -1.15 -10.97
CA LEU A 90 -11.32 -0.59 -9.66
C LEU A 90 -11.73 0.89 -9.75
N PRO A 91 -12.67 1.27 -10.64
CA PRO A 91 -12.97 2.68 -10.95
C PRO A 91 -13.48 3.46 -9.73
N ARG A 92 -14.10 2.81 -8.74
CA ARG A 92 -14.56 3.44 -7.50
C ARG A 92 -13.44 3.77 -6.52
N HIS A 93 -12.25 3.21 -6.74
CA HIS A 93 -11.08 3.34 -5.86
C HIS A 93 -9.97 4.19 -6.48
N VAL A 94 -10.07 4.53 -7.75
CA VAL A 94 -9.08 5.33 -8.49
C VAL A 94 -9.69 6.67 -8.88
N GLY A 95 -9.10 7.75 -8.39
CA GLY A 95 -9.56 9.12 -8.63
C GLY A 95 -8.80 9.88 -9.72
N ASN A 96 -7.93 9.18 -10.48
CA ASN A 96 -7.11 9.75 -11.54
C ASN A 96 -6.97 8.80 -12.74
N LYS A 97 -6.04 9.08 -13.68
CA LYS A 97 -5.81 8.25 -14.86
C LYS A 97 -4.58 7.34 -14.74
N LEU A 98 -4.08 7.09 -13.53
CA LEU A 98 -2.92 6.22 -13.34
C LEU A 98 -3.32 4.76 -13.13
N GLN A 99 -2.39 3.87 -13.48
CA GLN A 99 -2.40 2.45 -13.13
C GLN A 99 -1.27 2.18 -12.14
N CYS A 100 -1.33 1.12 -11.36
CA CYS A 100 -0.21 0.77 -10.47
C CYS A 100 1.08 0.54 -11.29
N VAL A 101 0.95 -0.07 -12.46
CA VAL A 101 2.06 -0.29 -13.42
C VAL A 101 2.60 0.97 -14.07
N SER A 102 1.95 2.12 -13.95
CA SER A 102 2.51 3.41 -14.40
C SER A 102 3.84 3.74 -13.71
N CYS A 103 4.07 3.20 -12.50
CA CYS A 103 5.31 3.35 -11.74
C CYS A 103 5.99 2.00 -11.44
N HIS A 104 5.21 0.93 -11.26
CA HIS A 104 5.70 -0.42 -10.96
C HIS A 104 5.77 -1.24 -12.25
N GLN A 105 6.81 -0.99 -13.06
CA GLN A 105 6.91 -1.49 -14.42
C GLN A 105 6.91 -3.03 -14.53
N ALA A 106 6.45 -3.54 -15.69
CA ALA A 106 6.33 -4.96 -15.99
C ALA A 106 5.64 -5.74 -14.85
N ASP A 107 4.44 -5.29 -14.45
CA ASP A 107 3.66 -5.90 -13.37
C ASP A 107 4.43 -5.97 -12.04
N GLY A 108 5.29 -4.98 -11.77
CA GLY A 108 6.11 -4.92 -10.56
C GLY A 108 7.28 -5.88 -10.52
N THR A 109 7.73 -6.37 -11.67
CA THR A 109 8.86 -7.30 -11.77
C THR A 109 10.15 -6.68 -12.28
N THR A 110 10.14 -5.39 -12.66
CA THR A 110 11.35 -4.71 -13.12
C THR A 110 12.23 -4.28 -11.95
N ARG A 111 13.47 -4.76 -11.92
CA ARG A 111 14.47 -4.36 -10.91
C ARG A 111 14.62 -2.84 -10.88
N LEU A 112 14.75 -2.26 -9.68
CA LEU A 112 14.94 -0.82 -9.49
C LEU A 112 13.83 0.09 -10.06
N ALA A 113 12.68 -0.49 -10.45
CA ALA A 113 11.45 0.24 -10.78
C ALA A 113 10.40 0.09 -9.68
N MET A 114 10.83 0.14 -8.43
CA MET A 114 9.97 -0.12 -7.25
C MET A 114 9.24 -1.47 -7.38
N PRO A 115 9.94 -2.58 -7.66
CA PRO A 115 9.30 -3.88 -7.86
C PRO A 115 8.52 -4.34 -6.65
N TRP A 116 7.51 -5.21 -6.88
CA TRP A 116 6.79 -5.91 -5.81
C TRP A 116 7.47 -7.22 -5.40
N VAL A 117 8.49 -7.66 -6.13
CA VAL A 117 9.29 -8.86 -5.82
C VAL A 117 9.87 -8.74 -4.41
N GLY A 118 9.55 -9.72 -3.55
CA GLY A 118 9.97 -9.78 -2.16
C GLY A 118 9.31 -8.76 -1.21
N VAL A 119 8.38 -7.93 -1.70
CA VAL A 119 7.77 -6.88 -0.87
C VAL A 119 6.90 -7.47 0.22
N TYR A 120 6.11 -8.51 -0.07
CA TYR A 120 5.23 -9.14 0.91
C TYR A 120 6.02 -9.71 2.11
N ALA A 121 7.21 -10.27 1.86
CA ALA A 121 8.07 -10.82 2.91
C ALA A 121 8.60 -9.76 3.91
N ARG A 122 8.42 -8.46 3.63
CA ARG A 122 8.84 -7.35 4.51
C ARG A 122 7.75 -6.85 5.44
N PHE A 123 6.54 -7.38 5.34
CA PHE A 123 5.43 -6.99 6.20
C PHE A 123 5.11 -8.08 7.23
N PRO A 124 4.65 -7.69 8.44
CA PRO A 124 4.40 -6.31 8.91
C PRO A 124 5.66 -5.46 9.03
N GLN A 125 5.56 -4.14 8.80
CA GLN A 125 6.70 -3.23 8.80
C GLN A 125 6.37 -1.92 9.54
N TYR A 126 7.28 -1.42 10.39
CA TYR A 126 7.16 -0.07 10.93
C TYR A 126 7.35 0.97 9.83
N ARG A 127 6.41 1.90 9.73
CA ARG A 127 6.41 2.97 8.73
C ARG A 127 6.44 4.33 9.44
N SER A 128 7.57 5.02 9.35
CA SER A 128 7.78 6.33 9.99
C SER A 128 6.75 7.38 9.57
N ARG A 129 6.25 7.31 8.32
CA ARG A 129 5.20 8.22 7.84
C ARG A 129 3.93 8.14 8.69
N ALA A 130 3.51 6.96 9.08
CA ALA A 130 2.34 6.73 9.92
C ALA A 130 2.69 6.62 11.41
N ALA A 131 3.99 6.47 11.73
CA ALA A 131 4.52 6.15 13.06
C ALA A 131 3.88 4.90 13.69
N SER A 132 3.56 3.91 12.87
CA SER A 132 2.95 2.65 13.29
C SER A 132 3.51 1.47 12.50
N THR A 133 3.37 0.26 13.05
CA THR A 133 3.54 -0.99 12.30
C THR A 133 2.34 -1.15 11.39
N GLN A 134 2.59 -1.37 10.11
CA GLN A 134 1.58 -1.51 9.07
C GLN A 134 1.65 -2.89 8.44
N LEU A 135 0.50 -3.37 7.99
CA LEU A 135 0.34 -4.54 7.14
C LEU A 135 0.50 -4.14 5.66
N ILE A 136 0.55 -5.14 4.79
CA ILE A 136 0.67 -4.89 3.35
C ILE A 136 -0.57 -4.18 2.78
N GLU A 137 -1.75 -4.44 3.33
CA GLU A 137 -3.04 -3.79 3.02
C GLU A 137 -2.98 -2.28 3.25
N ASP A 138 -2.40 -1.87 4.37
CA ASP A 138 -2.19 -0.46 4.69
C ASP A 138 -1.32 0.21 3.64
N ARG A 139 -0.25 -0.49 3.23
CA ARG A 139 0.69 0.01 2.21
C ARG A 139 0.04 0.12 0.83
N ILE A 140 -0.79 -0.86 0.43
CA ILE A 140 -1.56 -0.83 -0.81
C ILE A 140 -2.56 0.33 -0.75
N ASN A 141 -3.29 0.45 0.36
CA ASN A 141 -4.27 1.51 0.56
C ASN A 141 -3.65 2.91 0.62
N ASP A 142 -2.42 3.04 1.09
CA ASP A 142 -1.67 4.30 0.97
C ASP A 142 -1.41 4.70 -0.49
N CYS A 143 -1.19 3.72 -1.39
CA CYS A 143 -1.09 4.01 -2.81
C CYS A 143 -2.43 4.45 -3.40
N PHE A 144 -3.55 3.79 -3.06
CA PHE A 144 -4.88 4.21 -3.51
C PHE A 144 -5.20 5.64 -3.09
N LYS A 145 -4.95 5.99 -1.82
CA LYS A 145 -5.22 7.34 -1.30
C LYS A 145 -4.31 8.42 -1.90
N ARG A 146 -3.06 8.10 -2.22
CA ARG A 146 -2.02 9.07 -2.57
C ARG A 146 -1.68 9.04 -4.06
N SER A 147 -1.18 7.92 -4.55
CA SER A 147 -0.77 7.78 -5.96
C SER A 147 -1.96 7.75 -6.91
N MET A 148 -3.02 7.05 -6.52
CA MET A 148 -4.23 6.94 -7.31
C MET A 148 -5.25 8.06 -7.01
N ASN A 149 -4.96 8.96 -6.06
CA ASN A 149 -5.83 10.07 -5.64
C ASN A 149 -7.28 9.62 -5.38
N GLY A 150 -7.46 8.44 -4.83
CA GLY A 150 -8.73 7.72 -4.71
C GLY A 150 -9.05 7.30 -3.27
N THR A 151 -9.82 6.22 -3.15
CA THR A 151 -10.31 5.69 -1.87
C THR A 151 -9.73 4.30 -1.59
N PRO A 152 -9.51 3.94 -0.32
CA PRO A 152 -8.96 2.63 0.03
C PRO A 152 -9.90 1.49 -0.34
N LEU A 153 -9.32 0.32 -0.64
CA LEU A 153 -10.04 -0.95 -0.67
C LEU A 153 -10.37 -1.41 0.75
N VAL A 154 -11.48 -2.12 0.89
CA VAL A 154 -11.77 -2.85 2.13
C VAL A 154 -10.73 -3.96 2.30
N PRO A 155 -10.02 -4.04 3.45
CA PRO A 155 -8.94 -5.02 3.64
C PRO A 155 -9.36 -6.46 3.39
N GLU A 156 -10.58 -6.84 3.79
CA GLU A 156 -11.12 -8.19 3.65
C GLU A 156 -11.78 -8.45 2.29
N SER A 157 -11.76 -7.47 1.38
CA SER A 157 -12.37 -7.63 0.06
C SER A 157 -11.63 -8.67 -0.78
N ARG A 158 -12.36 -9.28 -1.72
CA ARG A 158 -11.75 -10.20 -2.69
C ARG A 158 -10.66 -9.50 -3.50
N ASP A 159 -10.88 -8.23 -3.87
CA ASP A 159 -9.91 -7.46 -4.66
C ASP A 159 -8.58 -7.30 -3.90
N MET A 160 -8.64 -6.93 -2.61
CA MET A 160 -7.44 -6.82 -1.78
C MET A 160 -6.75 -8.16 -1.61
N ARG A 161 -7.50 -9.24 -1.33
CA ARG A 161 -6.92 -10.59 -1.19
C ARG A 161 -6.22 -11.06 -2.46
N ASP A 162 -6.80 -10.83 -3.63
CA ASP A 162 -6.19 -11.24 -4.90
C ASP A 162 -4.94 -10.39 -5.23
N ILE A 163 -4.95 -9.10 -4.93
CA ILE A 163 -3.74 -8.24 -5.03
C ILE A 163 -2.63 -8.78 -4.11
N ILE A 164 -2.97 -9.11 -2.86
CA ILE A 164 -2.02 -9.68 -1.90
C ILE A 164 -1.52 -11.04 -2.37
N ALA A 165 -2.39 -11.90 -2.91
CA ALA A 165 -1.98 -13.19 -3.46
C ALA A 165 -0.91 -13.03 -4.55
N TYR A 166 -1.04 -12.05 -5.42
CA TYR A 166 -0.01 -11.75 -6.41
C TYR A 166 1.29 -11.24 -5.77
N MET A 167 1.24 -10.35 -4.80
CA MET A 167 2.44 -9.86 -4.10
C MET A 167 3.11 -10.95 -3.27
N ALA A 168 2.33 -11.85 -2.66
CA ALA A 168 2.83 -13.01 -1.93
C ALA A 168 3.51 -14.00 -2.87
N PHE A 169 2.90 -14.26 -4.04
CA PHE A 169 3.52 -15.07 -5.10
C PHE A 169 4.87 -14.47 -5.51
N LEU A 170 4.97 -13.19 -5.80
CA LEU A 170 6.23 -12.53 -6.13
C LEU A 170 7.24 -12.52 -4.98
N SER A 171 6.81 -12.91 -3.79
CA SER A 171 7.66 -13.04 -2.61
C SER A 171 7.96 -14.51 -2.24
N SER A 172 7.58 -15.48 -3.10
CA SER A 172 7.81 -16.88 -2.86
C SER A 172 9.30 -17.20 -2.74
N GLY A 173 9.66 -17.93 -1.68
CA GLY A 173 11.05 -18.32 -1.40
C GLY A 173 11.92 -17.23 -0.77
N TYR A 174 11.38 -16.03 -0.51
CA TYR A 174 12.11 -15.02 0.22
C TYR A 174 11.89 -15.16 1.73
N PRO A 175 12.96 -15.17 2.54
CA PRO A 175 12.83 -15.14 4.00
C PRO A 175 12.12 -13.86 4.48
N VAL A 176 11.39 -13.96 5.59
CA VAL A 176 10.79 -12.79 6.23
C VAL A 176 11.87 -11.78 6.61
N GLY A 177 11.65 -10.51 6.29
CA GLY A 177 12.61 -9.44 6.55
C GLY A 177 13.78 -9.34 5.57
N ALA A 178 13.89 -10.20 4.56
CA ALA A 178 14.98 -10.15 3.60
C ALA A 178 15.01 -8.83 2.81
N GLU A 179 16.21 -8.33 2.56
CA GLU A 179 16.46 -7.29 1.56
C GLU A 179 16.73 -7.95 0.21
N VAL A 180 15.88 -7.68 -0.76
CA VAL A 180 16.04 -8.23 -2.11
C VAL A 180 16.84 -7.24 -2.97
N ASP A 181 17.89 -7.73 -3.62
CA ASP A 181 18.68 -6.91 -4.53
C ASP A 181 17.81 -6.36 -5.66
N GLY A 182 17.96 -5.06 -5.93
CA GLY A 182 17.17 -4.41 -6.98
C GLY A 182 15.76 -3.98 -6.56
N GLN A 183 15.40 -4.08 -5.27
CA GLN A 183 14.23 -3.38 -4.74
C GLN A 183 14.44 -1.86 -4.71
N GLY A 184 13.35 -1.10 -4.71
CA GLY A 184 13.38 0.35 -4.64
C GLY A 184 13.66 1.00 -6.00
N LEU A 185 14.50 2.00 -6.00
CA LEU A 185 14.87 2.83 -7.16
C LEU A 185 16.39 2.86 -7.33
N PRO A 186 16.88 3.23 -8.51
CA PRO A 186 18.31 3.45 -8.70
C PRO A 186 18.86 4.46 -7.68
N ARG A 187 20.09 4.23 -7.26
CA ARG A 187 20.83 5.25 -6.47
C ARG A 187 21.23 6.37 -7.41
N ILE A 188 20.96 7.59 -6.99
CA ILE A 188 21.26 8.81 -7.74
C ILE A 188 21.86 9.83 -6.76
N THR A 189 22.88 10.56 -7.21
CA THR A 189 23.52 11.60 -6.38
C THR A 189 22.53 12.72 -6.10
N PRO A 190 22.17 13.01 -4.84
CA PRO A 190 21.21 14.05 -4.52
C PRO A 190 21.63 15.42 -5.02
N GLN A 191 20.76 16.09 -5.75
CA GLN A 191 20.95 17.44 -6.26
C GLN A 191 19.71 18.30 -6.01
N GLN A 192 19.84 19.62 -6.15
CA GLN A 192 18.73 20.53 -5.87
C GLN A 192 17.73 20.62 -7.03
N GLY A 193 18.09 20.34 -8.23
CA GLY A 193 17.26 20.47 -9.43
C GLY A 193 16.83 21.93 -9.73
N ASP A 194 16.80 22.29 -10.99
CA ASP A 194 16.37 23.58 -11.48
C ASP A 194 15.13 23.42 -12.37
N SER A 195 14.03 24.11 -12.02
CA SER A 195 12.76 23.98 -12.74
C SER A 195 12.80 24.59 -14.14
N THR A 196 13.65 25.61 -14.39
CA THR A 196 13.77 26.25 -15.70
C THR A 196 14.48 25.32 -16.67
N ARG A 197 15.62 24.75 -16.27
CA ARG A 197 16.31 23.71 -17.06
C ARG A 197 15.43 22.47 -17.23
N GLY A 198 14.71 22.09 -16.15
CA GLY A 198 13.77 20.96 -16.17
C GLY A 198 12.63 21.13 -17.18
N ARG A 199 12.15 22.37 -17.39
CA ARG A 199 11.20 22.67 -18.46
C ARG A 199 11.79 22.35 -19.84
N THR A 200 13.05 22.73 -20.07
CA THR A 200 13.75 22.42 -21.34
C THR A 200 13.85 20.90 -21.54
N VAL A 201 14.28 20.15 -20.51
CA VAL A 201 14.34 18.68 -20.59
C VAL A 201 12.95 18.08 -20.86
N PHE A 202 11.91 18.56 -20.17
CA PHE A 202 10.55 18.10 -20.42
C PHE A 202 10.12 18.33 -21.87
N THR A 203 10.32 19.54 -22.38
CA THR A 203 9.91 19.92 -23.72
C THR A 203 10.63 19.10 -24.80
N THR A 204 11.91 18.80 -24.60
CA THR A 204 12.73 18.10 -25.60
C THR A 204 12.64 16.58 -25.52
N LYS A 205 12.39 16.00 -24.33
CA LYS A 205 12.54 14.57 -24.11
C LYS A 205 11.28 13.86 -23.58
N CYS A 206 10.29 14.61 -23.07
CA CYS A 206 9.16 14.01 -22.36
C CYS A 206 7.78 14.30 -23.02
N MET A 207 7.61 15.51 -23.55
CA MET A 207 6.30 15.96 -24.00
C MET A 207 5.73 15.17 -25.17
N VAL A 208 6.59 14.54 -25.98
CA VAL A 208 6.16 13.72 -27.12
C VAL A 208 5.25 12.56 -26.68
N CYS A 209 5.52 11.99 -25.51
CA CYS A 209 4.70 10.92 -24.93
C CYS A 209 3.69 11.44 -23.90
N HIS A 210 4.12 12.36 -23.02
CA HIS A 210 3.26 12.82 -21.92
C HIS A 210 2.38 14.03 -22.25
N GLY A 211 2.37 14.47 -23.50
CA GLY A 211 1.62 15.65 -23.97
C GLY A 211 2.34 16.97 -23.64
N THR A 212 2.10 18.01 -24.44
CA THR A 212 2.73 19.33 -24.30
C THR A 212 2.48 19.99 -22.95
N ASN A 213 1.34 19.68 -22.34
CA ASN A 213 0.90 20.17 -21.04
C ASN A 213 1.04 19.12 -19.93
N GLY A 214 1.70 17.98 -20.19
CA GLY A 214 1.94 16.91 -19.20
C GLY A 214 0.69 16.19 -18.68
N GLN A 215 -0.43 16.34 -19.36
CA GLN A 215 -1.70 15.70 -18.98
C GLN A 215 -1.85 14.26 -19.49
N GLY A 216 -0.77 13.70 -20.04
CA GLY A 216 -0.76 12.36 -20.62
C GLY A 216 -1.34 12.31 -22.03
N THR A 217 -1.21 11.13 -22.62
CA THR A 217 -1.74 10.72 -23.90
C THR A 217 -2.24 9.28 -23.79
N ASP A 218 -2.64 8.67 -24.90
CA ASP A 218 -3.03 7.25 -24.91
C ASP A 218 -1.85 6.31 -24.60
N VAL A 219 -0.60 6.78 -24.82
CA VAL A 219 0.61 5.96 -24.64
C VAL A 219 1.38 6.25 -23.35
N ALA A 220 1.11 7.38 -22.69
CA ALA A 220 1.83 7.76 -21.47
C ALA A 220 0.93 8.47 -20.45
N PRO A 221 1.10 8.19 -19.15
CA PRO A 221 0.24 8.72 -18.11
C PRO A 221 0.45 10.23 -17.87
N PRO A 222 -0.55 10.91 -17.26
CA PRO A 222 -0.40 12.30 -16.84
C PRO A 222 0.66 12.42 -15.73
N LEU A 223 1.48 13.47 -15.81
CA LEU A 223 2.56 13.76 -14.86
C LEU A 223 2.16 14.78 -13.78
N TRP A 224 1.17 15.63 -14.06
CA TRP A 224 0.60 16.59 -13.12
C TRP A 224 -0.88 16.86 -13.44
N GLY A 225 -1.49 17.81 -12.73
CA GLY A 225 -2.91 18.14 -12.86
C GLY A 225 -3.82 17.15 -12.13
N ARG A 226 -5.11 17.30 -12.37
CA ARG A 226 -6.17 16.54 -11.69
C ARG A 226 -6.02 15.03 -11.86
N ASP A 227 -5.62 14.59 -13.05
CA ASP A 227 -5.59 13.19 -13.44
C ASP A 227 -4.29 12.47 -13.06
N SER A 228 -3.39 13.15 -12.32
CA SER A 228 -2.14 12.60 -11.82
C SER A 228 -2.19 12.33 -10.31
N TYR A 229 -1.07 11.88 -9.74
CA TYR A 229 -0.94 11.63 -8.31
C TYR A 229 -1.04 12.92 -7.47
N ASN A 230 -1.51 12.80 -6.24
CA ASN A 230 -1.62 13.95 -5.34
C ASN A 230 -0.30 14.25 -4.61
N ILE A 231 -0.27 15.38 -3.90
CA ILE A 231 0.91 15.90 -3.20
C ILE A 231 1.45 14.94 -2.14
N GLY A 232 0.62 14.01 -1.61
CA GLY A 232 1.00 13.00 -0.63
C GLY A 232 1.69 11.77 -1.22
N ALA A 233 1.74 11.62 -2.54
CA ALA A 233 2.37 10.48 -3.20
C ALA A 233 3.90 10.47 -3.04
N GLY A 234 4.49 9.28 -3.12
CA GLY A 234 5.96 9.14 -3.11
C GLY A 234 6.63 9.88 -4.26
N MET A 235 6.00 9.85 -5.44
CA MET A 235 6.48 10.53 -6.65
C MET A 235 6.38 12.06 -6.60
N ALA A 236 5.63 12.63 -5.66
CA ALA A 236 5.62 14.07 -5.40
C ALA A 236 6.92 14.57 -4.73
N ARG A 237 7.81 13.68 -4.31
CA ARG A 237 9.14 14.00 -3.81
C ARG A 237 10.13 14.01 -4.95
N VAL A 238 10.89 15.12 -5.08
CA VAL A 238 11.82 15.34 -6.19
C VAL A 238 12.87 14.22 -6.28
N ARG A 239 13.42 13.77 -5.15
CA ARG A 239 14.41 12.67 -5.12
C ARG A 239 13.85 11.35 -5.63
N THR A 240 12.62 11.03 -5.25
CA THR A 240 11.95 9.80 -5.70
C THR A 240 11.67 9.87 -7.21
N ALA A 241 11.11 10.99 -7.67
CA ALA A 241 10.83 11.20 -9.09
C ALA A 241 12.11 11.20 -9.93
N ALA A 242 13.16 11.89 -9.49
CA ALA A 242 14.45 11.93 -10.18
C ALA A 242 15.08 10.54 -10.34
N ALA A 243 15.06 9.73 -9.27
CA ALA A 243 15.59 8.37 -9.32
C ALA A 243 14.82 7.48 -10.30
N PHE A 244 13.47 7.58 -10.30
CA PHE A 244 12.64 6.87 -11.27
C PHE A 244 12.90 7.35 -12.70
N ILE A 245 12.92 8.65 -12.92
CA ILE A 245 13.17 9.26 -14.23
C ILE A 245 14.55 8.87 -14.76
N LYS A 246 15.61 8.98 -13.93
CA LYS A 246 16.96 8.57 -14.28
C LYS A 246 17.05 7.12 -14.77
N GLY A 247 16.36 6.22 -14.06
CA GLY A 247 16.43 4.80 -14.41
C GLY A 247 15.58 4.41 -15.62
N TRP A 248 14.43 5.05 -15.80
CA TRP A 248 13.37 4.49 -16.64
C TRP A 248 12.77 5.44 -17.66
N MET A 249 13.14 6.72 -17.64
CA MET A 249 12.63 7.72 -18.59
C MET A 249 13.76 8.45 -19.33
N PRO A 250 13.56 8.75 -20.62
CA PRO A 250 12.46 8.31 -21.48
C PRO A 250 12.42 6.80 -21.64
N GLN A 251 11.21 6.21 -21.76
CA GLN A 251 11.04 4.75 -21.78
C GLN A 251 11.69 4.08 -23.02
N ASN A 252 11.82 4.81 -24.13
CA ASN A 252 12.52 4.37 -25.33
C ASN A 252 14.05 4.52 -25.23
N ALA A 253 14.57 5.16 -24.18
CA ALA A 253 16.00 5.34 -23.91
C ALA A 253 16.28 5.38 -22.40
N PRO A 254 16.01 4.30 -21.64
CA PRO A 254 16.21 4.26 -20.20
C PRO A 254 17.68 4.56 -19.83
N GLY A 255 17.88 5.33 -18.75
CA GLY A 255 19.22 5.68 -18.25
C GLY A 255 19.95 6.76 -19.04
N SER A 256 19.40 7.28 -20.14
CA SER A 256 20.06 8.26 -21.02
C SER A 256 20.19 9.67 -20.43
N LEU A 257 19.37 10.02 -19.42
CA LEU A 257 19.48 11.30 -18.76
C LEU A 257 20.68 11.34 -17.81
N SER A 258 21.34 12.49 -17.70
CA SER A 258 22.26 12.74 -16.58
C SER A 258 21.51 12.85 -15.25
N ASP A 259 22.22 12.72 -14.12
CA ASP A 259 21.60 12.94 -12.80
C ASP A 259 21.02 14.35 -12.69
N THR A 260 21.72 15.35 -13.23
CA THR A 260 21.27 16.75 -13.24
C THR A 260 19.96 16.90 -14.03
N GLU A 261 19.88 16.38 -15.26
CA GLU A 261 18.67 16.44 -16.06
C GLU A 261 17.49 15.75 -15.37
N ALA A 262 17.74 14.60 -14.73
CA ALA A 262 16.71 13.87 -13.98
C ALA A 262 16.18 14.67 -12.78
N PHE A 263 17.06 15.36 -12.03
CA PHE A 263 16.64 16.23 -10.94
C PHE A 263 15.94 17.50 -11.44
N ASP A 264 16.43 18.11 -12.50
CA ASP A 264 15.84 19.30 -13.08
C ASP A 264 14.42 19.04 -13.58
N VAL A 265 14.23 17.98 -14.38
CA VAL A 265 12.89 17.63 -14.87
C VAL A 265 11.96 17.14 -13.78
N ALA A 266 12.45 16.40 -12.77
CA ALA A 266 11.66 16.02 -11.60
C ALA A 266 11.20 17.26 -10.80
N ARG A 267 12.07 18.26 -10.66
CA ARG A 267 11.73 19.55 -10.04
C ARG A 267 10.65 20.27 -10.83
N TYR A 268 10.80 20.37 -12.16
CA TYR A 268 9.80 20.97 -13.04
C TYR A 268 8.44 20.28 -12.93
N ILE A 269 8.39 18.95 -13.07
CA ILE A 269 7.15 18.16 -12.97
C ILE A 269 6.47 18.35 -11.61
N ASN A 270 7.25 18.35 -10.52
CA ASN A 270 6.71 18.48 -9.16
C ASN A 270 6.41 19.92 -8.74
N SER A 271 6.81 20.93 -9.52
CA SER A 271 6.37 22.32 -9.36
C SER A 271 5.01 22.60 -10.00
N GLN A 272 4.51 21.71 -10.86
CA GLN A 272 3.23 21.88 -11.54
C GLN A 272 2.06 21.63 -10.59
N PRO A 273 0.89 22.24 -10.84
CA PRO A 273 -0.31 22.03 -10.03
C PRO A 273 -0.71 20.55 -9.97
N ARG A 274 -1.11 20.08 -8.80
CA ARG A 274 -1.62 18.71 -8.57
C ARG A 274 -2.61 18.68 -7.43
N PRO A 275 -3.44 17.61 -7.29
CA PRO A 275 -4.38 17.49 -6.20
C PRO A 275 -3.70 17.55 -4.84
N ASP A 276 -4.35 18.20 -3.90
CA ASP A 276 -3.93 18.19 -2.51
C ASP A 276 -4.25 16.84 -1.85
N PHE A 277 -3.62 16.54 -0.72
CA PHE A 277 -3.87 15.35 0.07
C PHE A 277 -4.39 15.73 1.47
N ARG A 278 -5.65 15.40 1.73
CA ARG A 278 -6.29 15.65 3.03
C ARG A 278 -5.63 14.81 4.12
N GLY A 279 -5.19 15.46 5.19
CA GLY A 279 -4.53 14.80 6.32
C GLY A 279 -3.02 14.66 6.18
N LYS A 280 -2.40 15.26 5.15
CA LYS A 280 -0.95 15.28 4.93
C LYS A 280 -0.15 15.83 6.12
N GLU A 281 -0.74 16.73 6.90
CA GLU A 281 -0.13 17.32 8.09
C GLU A 281 0.11 16.30 9.22
N ARG A 282 -0.55 15.13 9.16
CA ARG A 282 -0.36 14.03 10.12
C ARG A 282 0.78 13.08 9.73
N ASP A 283 1.34 13.25 8.53
CA ASP A 283 2.47 12.45 8.09
C ASP A 283 3.70 12.76 8.95
N TRP A 284 4.46 11.74 9.30
CA TRP A 284 5.66 11.78 10.15
C TRP A 284 5.43 12.48 11.49
N PRO A 285 4.46 12.04 12.30
CA PRO A 285 4.09 12.73 13.55
C PRO A 285 5.22 12.75 14.59
N LYS A 286 6.17 11.80 14.48
CA LYS A 286 7.37 11.72 15.34
C LYS A 286 8.60 12.40 14.70
N GLY A 287 8.44 13.17 13.62
CA GLY A 287 9.55 13.77 12.88
C GLY A 287 10.14 12.81 11.85
N GLY A 288 11.31 13.17 11.30
CA GLY A 288 12.01 12.35 10.30
C GLY A 288 11.38 12.38 8.90
N ALA A 289 10.58 13.41 8.59
CA ALA A 289 10.09 13.63 7.24
C ALA A 289 11.26 13.82 6.26
N PRO A 290 11.23 13.19 5.07
CA PRO A 290 12.23 13.45 4.05
C PRO A 290 12.36 14.95 3.72
N PRO A 291 13.56 15.46 3.43
CA PRO A 291 13.76 16.89 3.24
C PRO A 291 13.03 17.47 2.02
N ASP A 292 12.66 16.63 1.06
CA ASP A 292 11.98 16.97 -0.19
C ASP A 292 10.45 16.73 -0.16
N VAL A 293 9.85 16.58 1.04
CA VAL A 293 8.39 16.56 1.18
C VAL A 293 7.81 17.91 0.79
N ALA A 294 6.82 17.90 -0.11
CA ALA A 294 6.25 19.09 -0.71
C ALA A 294 5.30 19.89 0.20
N TYR A 295 5.03 19.42 1.43
CA TYR A 295 4.09 20.03 2.39
C TYR A 295 4.67 20.03 3.81
N ARG A 296 4.07 20.83 4.66
CA ARG A 296 4.44 20.88 6.09
C ARG A 296 3.84 19.68 6.83
N THR A 297 4.58 19.12 7.76
CA THR A 297 4.15 18.08 8.68
C THR A 297 4.30 18.55 10.12
N ARG A 298 3.55 17.99 11.05
CA ARG A 298 3.60 18.40 12.47
C ARG A 298 4.98 18.22 13.09
N GLY A 299 5.71 17.20 12.68
CA GLY A 299 7.05 16.88 13.19
C GLY A 299 8.20 17.64 12.50
N ARG A 300 7.93 18.57 11.60
CA ARG A 300 8.96 19.36 10.90
C ARG A 300 8.92 20.81 11.39
N PRO A 301 9.97 21.33 12.08
CA PRO A 301 10.10 22.76 12.35
C PRO A 301 10.01 23.53 11.04
N SER A 302 9.42 24.72 11.09
CA SER A 302 9.38 25.65 9.96
C SER A 302 10.80 25.94 9.51
N ALA A 303 11.21 25.38 8.38
CA ALA A 303 12.38 25.95 7.70
C ALA A 303 12.00 27.38 7.32
N ALA A 304 12.70 28.35 7.91
CA ALA A 304 12.63 29.74 7.49
C ALA A 304 12.75 29.76 5.95
N ARG A 305 11.87 30.51 5.30
CA ARG A 305 11.95 30.78 3.87
C ARG A 305 13.38 31.25 3.60
N ALA A 306 14.19 30.45 2.97
CA ALA A 306 15.38 30.95 2.31
C ALA A 306 14.85 31.89 1.22
N LYS A 307 15.14 33.18 1.42
CA LYS A 307 14.87 34.24 0.45
C LYS A 307 15.69 34.04 -0.80
#